data_acfd8b2816bd47a741d4dc647b4e2596
#
_entry.id   acfd8b2816bd47a741d4dc647b4e2596
#
_cell.length_a   1.000
_cell.length_b   1.000
_cell.length_c   1.000
_cell.angle_alpha   90.00
_cell.angle_beta   90.00
_cell.angle_gamma   90.00
#
_symmetry.space_group_name_H-M   'P 1'
#
loop_
_entity.id
_entity.type
_entity.pdbx_description
1 polymer ?
#
loop_
_entity_poly.entity_id
_entity_poly.type
_entity_poly.pdbx_seq_one_letter_code
_entity_poly.pdbx_strand_id
1 'polypeptide(L)'
;MNRLLTAASGLALLMGGIGAVQAALSLPVAQPKAANLARMRAESLNGGLASYRAAACMYETGASSCLISKSEQGFLFGFLGGPPGWQQQSPPRPTLETRILVSQDGERILAVPYNGPIP
;
A
#
# COMPACT_ATOMS: atom_id res chain seq x y z
N MET A 1 17.06 -43.17 21.22
CA MET A 1 15.73 -42.74 20.79
C MET A 1 15.28 -41.49 21.47
N ASN A 2 15.32 -41.42 22.78
CA ASN A 2 14.88 -40.21 23.50
C ASN A 2 15.69 -38.97 23.15
N ARG A 3 16.96 -39.11 22.84
CA ARG A 3 17.82 -38.00 22.44
C ARG A 3 17.38 -37.33 21.14
N LEU A 4 16.90 -38.12 20.19
CA LEU A 4 16.43 -37.60 18.92
C LEU A 4 15.14 -36.79 19.08
N LEU A 5 14.26 -37.28 19.94
CA LEU A 5 13.00 -36.54 20.24
C LEU A 5 13.28 -35.20 20.90
N THR A 6 14.25 -35.18 21.81
CA THR A 6 14.60 -33.93 22.50
C THR A 6 15.17 -32.91 21.53
N ALA A 7 16.03 -33.33 20.60
CA ALA A 7 16.58 -32.44 19.59
C ALA A 7 15.49 -31.87 18.68
N ALA A 8 14.52 -32.70 18.29
CA ALA A 8 13.41 -32.24 17.46
C ALA A 8 12.56 -31.19 18.19
N SER A 9 12.33 -31.37 19.48
CA SER A 9 11.58 -30.39 20.27
C SER A 9 12.30 -29.04 20.34
N GLY A 10 13.61 -29.05 20.52
CA GLY A 10 14.41 -27.82 20.55
C GLY A 10 14.35 -27.06 19.23
N LEU A 11 14.38 -27.78 18.13
CA LEU A 11 14.28 -27.17 16.81
C LEU A 11 12.93 -26.50 16.58
N ALA A 12 11.85 -27.12 17.01
CA ALA A 12 10.51 -26.56 16.90
C ALA A 12 10.38 -25.24 17.65
N LEU A 13 10.97 -25.12 18.83
CA LEU A 13 10.93 -23.88 19.62
C LEU A 13 11.66 -22.73 18.91
N LEU A 14 12.79 -23.00 18.26
CA LEU A 14 13.51 -21.99 17.50
C LEU A 14 12.71 -21.49 16.32
N MET A 15 12.02 -22.36 15.61
CA MET A 15 11.16 -21.97 14.49
C MET A 15 10.01 -21.09 14.94
N GLY A 16 9.41 -21.37 16.08
CA GLY A 16 8.35 -20.52 16.64
C GLY A 16 8.84 -19.12 16.96
N GLY A 17 10.04 -18.98 17.50
CA GLY A 17 10.64 -17.67 17.78
C GLY A 17 10.89 -16.84 16.54
N ILE A 18 11.38 -17.45 15.47
CA ILE A 18 11.62 -16.78 14.19
C ILE A 18 10.29 -16.26 13.60
N GLY A 19 9.22 -17.05 13.66
CA GLY A 19 7.92 -16.62 13.16
C GLY A 19 7.37 -15.39 13.88
N ALA A 20 7.51 -15.34 15.21
CA ALA A 20 7.07 -14.18 15.99
C ALA A 20 7.84 -12.91 15.63
N VAL A 21 9.17 -12.99 15.43
CA VAL A 21 9.99 -11.86 15.02
C VAL A 21 9.57 -11.34 13.65
N GLN A 22 9.33 -12.23 12.70
CA GLN A 22 8.89 -11.84 11.37
C GLN A 22 7.55 -11.12 11.39
N ALA A 23 6.59 -11.59 12.19
CA ALA A 23 5.29 -10.93 12.32
C ALA A 23 5.43 -9.51 12.88
N ALA A 24 6.28 -9.31 13.89
CA ALA A 24 6.55 -7.99 14.45
C ALA A 24 7.21 -7.06 13.44
N LEU A 25 8.12 -7.56 12.59
CA LEU A 25 8.82 -6.76 11.59
C LEU A 25 7.95 -6.41 10.39
N SER A 26 6.87 -7.17 10.11
CA SER A 26 6.00 -6.90 8.96
C SER A 26 5.10 -5.67 9.17
N LEU A 27 4.77 -5.32 10.42
CA LEU A 27 3.88 -4.20 10.73
C LEU A 27 4.38 -2.85 10.21
N PRO A 28 5.67 -2.48 10.38
CA PRO A 28 6.16 -1.19 9.90
C PRO A 28 6.13 -1.03 8.38
N VAL A 29 6.08 -2.12 7.63
CA VAL A 29 6.09 -2.07 6.16
C VAL A 29 4.69 -2.19 5.54
N ALA A 30 3.65 -2.37 6.35
CA ALA A 30 2.29 -2.52 5.83
C ALA A 30 1.82 -1.27 5.09
N GLN A 31 2.05 -0.08 5.65
CA GLN A 31 1.64 1.17 5.00
C GLN A 31 2.39 1.45 3.69
N PRO A 32 3.72 1.30 3.62
CA PRO A 32 4.41 1.40 2.32
C PRO A 32 3.91 0.42 1.28
N LYS A 33 3.63 -0.82 1.65
CA LYS A 33 3.05 -1.81 0.75
C LYS A 33 1.67 -1.37 0.28
N ALA A 34 0.84 -0.92 1.20
CA ALA A 34 -0.50 -0.43 0.90
C ALA A 34 -0.46 0.76 -0.06
N ALA A 35 0.43 1.71 0.16
CA ALA A 35 0.59 2.88 -0.69
C ALA A 35 0.98 2.49 -2.12
N ASN A 36 1.94 1.58 -2.25
CA ASN A 36 2.35 1.09 -3.57
C ASN A 36 1.21 0.37 -4.28
N LEU A 37 0.47 -0.45 -3.56
CA LEU A 37 -0.65 -1.18 -4.13
C LEU A 37 -1.76 -0.23 -4.58
N ALA A 38 -2.07 0.79 -3.79
CA ALA A 38 -3.05 1.81 -4.14
C ALA A 38 -2.65 2.58 -5.40
N ARG A 39 -1.38 3.02 -5.46
CA ARG A 39 -0.87 3.73 -6.63
C ARG A 39 -0.95 2.87 -7.89
N MET A 40 -0.49 1.64 -7.81
CA MET A 40 -0.50 0.71 -8.95
C MET A 40 -1.92 0.45 -9.42
N ARG A 41 -2.87 0.35 -8.51
CA ARG A 41 -4.27 0.16 -8.86
C ARG A 41 -4.82 1.37 -9.60
N ALA A 42 -4.52 2.58 -9.14
CA ALA A 42 -4.93 3.80 -9.81
C ALA A 42 -4.33 3.89 -11.22
N GLU A 43 -3.07 3.56 -11.36
CA GLU A 43 -2.40 3.51 -12.66
C GLU A 43 -3.13 2.57 -13.61
N SER A 44 -3.46 1.38 -13.15
CA SER A 44 -4.17 0.38 -13.95
C SER A 44 -5.57 0.85 -14.34
N LEU A 45 -6.30 1.43 -13.39
CA LEU A 45 -7.67 1.91 -13.65
C LEU A 45 -7.72 3.05 -14.66
N ASN A 46 -6.66 3.83 -14.74
CA ASN A 46 -6.65 5.06 -15.53
C ASN A 46 -5.79 4.96 -16.80
N GLY A 47 -5.57 3.75 -17.28
CA GLY A 47 -4.97 3.53 -18.59
C GLY A 47 -3.45 3.32 -18.60
N GLY A 48 -2.85 3.16 -17.43
CA GLY A 48 -1.41 2.92 -17.31
C GLY A 48 -0.56 4.19 -17.34
N LEU A 49 0.75 4.03 -17.20
CA LEU A 49 1.68 5.15 -17.05
C LEU A 49 1.79 6.03 -18.28
N ALA A 50 1.41 5.54 -19.45
CA ALA A 50 1.39 6.35 -20.66
C ALA A 50 0.25 7.37 -20.67
N SER A 51 -0.79 7.15 -19.86
CA SER A 51 -1.98 7.99 -19.82
C SER A 51 -2.21 8.66 -18.46
N TYR A 52 -1.53 8.19 -17.41
CA TYR A 52 -1.85 8.60 -16.04
C TYR A 52 -0.61 8.67 -15.17
N ARG A 53 -0.56 9.69 -14.33
CA ARG A 53 0.43 9.83 -13.26
C ARG A 53 -0.26 10.26 -11.98
N ALA A 54 -0.04 9.51 -10.91
CA ALA A 54 -0.53 9.85 -9.59
C ALA A 54 0.25 11.04 -9.01
N ALA A 55 -0.35 11.72 -8.04
CA ALA A 55 0.31 12.80 -7.31
C ALA A 55 1.61 12.32 -6.66
N ALA A 56 2.56 13.24 -6.49
CA ALA A 56 3.89 12.94 -5.98
C ALA A 56 3.87 12.24 -4.61
N CYS A 57 2.89 12.56 -3.75
CA CYS A 57 2.76 11.93 -2.43
C CYS A 57 2.66 10.41 -2.50
N MET A 58 2.13 9.85 -3.60
CA MET A 58 1.97 8.40 -3.74
C MET A 58 3.29 7.70 -4.07
N TYR A 59 4.34 8.44 -4.39
CA TYR A 59 5.69 7.90 -4.62
C TYR A 59 6.57 8.01 -3.38
N GLU A 60 6.11 8.69 -2.34
CA GLU A 60 6.81 8.76 -1.07
C GLU A 60 6.54 7.50 -0.26
N THR A 61 7.51 7.08 0.56
CA THR A 61 7.36 5.89 1.41
C THR A 61 6.15 6.04 2.32
N GLY A 62 5.17 5.13 2.16
CA GLY A 62 3.95 5.13 2.96
C GLY A 62 2.92 6.17 2.57
N ALA A 63 3.24 7.09 1.65
CA ALA A 63 2.32 8.09 1.13
C ALA A 63 1.51 8.81 2.21
N SER A 64 2.16 9.20 3.30
CA SER A 64 1.48 9.73 4.51
C SER A 64 0.65 10.98 4.22
N SER A 65 1.11 11.87 3.34
CA SER A 65 0.36 13.07 3.00
C SER A 65 -0.87 12.80 2.12
N CYS A 66 -0.99 11.61 1.58
CA CYS A 66 -2.16 11.17 0.83
C CYS A 66 -3.00 10.13 1.58
N LEU A 67 -2.63 9.81 2.81
CA LEU A 67 -3.39 8.91 3.66
C LEU A 67 -4.52 9.66 4.32
N ILE A 68 -5.76 9.29 4.00
CA ILE A 68 -6.96 9.89 4.59
C ILE A 68 -7.20 9.29 5.98
N SER A 69 -7.12 7.97 6.10
CA SER A 69 -7.34 7.29 7.37
C SER A 69 -6.62 5.97 7.44
N LYS A 70 -6.29 5.57 8.67
CA LYS A 70 -5.73 4.28 9.00
C LYS A 70 -6.57 3.75 10.16
N SER A 71 -7.25 2.63 9.94
CA SER A 71 -8.18 2.08 10.92
C SER A 71 -8.23 0.56 10.81
N GLU A 72 -9.13 -0.05 11.60
CA GLU A 72 -9.41 -1.49 11.49
C GLU A 72 -9.90 -1.88 10.10
N GLN A 73 -10.47 -0.95 9.37
CA GLN A 73 -10.92 -1.20 7.99
C GLN A 73 -9.77 -1.23 7.00
N GLY A 74 -8.62 -0.65 7.34
CA GLY A 74 -7.46 -0.63 6.49
C GLY A 74 -6.89 0.77 6.29
N PHE A 75 -6.13 0.94 5.22
CA PHE A 75 -5.54 2.21 4.81
C PHE A 75 -6.39 2.82 3.70
N LEU A 76 -6.95 3.99 3.93
CA LEU A 76 -7.67 4.73 2.90
C LEU A 76 -6.77 5.85 2.37
N PHE A 77 -6.40 5.74 1.10
CA PHE A 77 -5.63 6.78 0.41
C PHE A 77 -6.55 7.60 -0.49
N GLY A 78 -6.30 8.90 -0.58
CA GLY A 78 -6.97 9.79 -1.53
C GLY A 78 -5.94 10.68 -2.18
N PHE A 79 -5.96 10.75 -3.51
CA PHE A 79 -4.95 11.49 -4.24
C PHE A 79 -5.44 11.93 -5.60
N LEU A 80 -4.81 13.00 -6.10
CA LEU A 80 -5.08 13.52 -7.42
C LEU A 80 -4.16 12.84 -8.44
N GLY A 81 -4.56 12.92 -9.69
CA GLY A 81 -3.77 12.42 -10.80
C GLY A 81 -4.19 13.10 -12.09
N GLY A 82 -3.52 12.77 -13.18
CA GLY A 82 -3.81 13.34 -14.48
C GLY A 82 -2.87 12.79 -15.55
N PRO A 83 -2.92 13.39 -16.75
CA PRO A 83 -2.04 12.95 -17.83
C PRO A 83 -0.58 13.20 -17.47
N PRO A 84 0.37 12.43 -18.08
CA PRO A 84 1.78 12.67 -17.82
C PRO A 84 2.15 14.14 -18.04
N GLY A 85 2.93 14.69 -17.10
CA GLY A 85 3.34 16.09 -17.16
C GLY A 85 2.42 17.07 -16.45
N TRP A 86 1.30 16.62 -15.90
CA TRP A 86 0.34 17.54 -15.28
C TRP A 86 0.93 18.29 -14.07
N GLN A 87 1.84 17.67 -13.34
CA GLN A 87 2.45 18.28 -12.15
C GLN A 87 3.45 19.38 -12.52
N GLN A 88 4.03 19.33 -13.70
CA GLN A 88 5.00 20.30 -14.18
C GLN A 88 4.34 21.53 -14.81
N GLN A 89 3.04 21.51 -14.99
CA GLN A 89 2.32 22.68 -15.47
C GLN A 89 2.24 23.76 -14.38
N SER A 90 2.10 25.00 -14.78
CA SER A 90 2.07 26.13 -13.86
C SER A 90 0.76 26.93 -14.04
N PRO A 91 -0.23 26.76 -13.15
CA PRO A 91 -0.26 25.82 -12.02
C PRO A 91 -0.44 24.37 -12.46
N PRO A 92 -0.17 23.38 -11.58
CA PRO A 92 -0.44 21.99 -11.88
C PRO A 92 -1.90 21.75 -12.26
N ARG A 93 -2.14 20.84 -13.20
CA ARG A 93 -3.49 20.59 -13.73
C ARG A 93 -3.88 19.12 -13.59
N PRO A 94 -4.21 18.67 -12.38
CA PRO A 94 -4.77 17.33 -12.22
C PRO A 94 -6.17 17.26 -12.82
N THR A 95 -6.57 16.09 -13.29
CA THR A 95 -7.89 15.88 -13.89
C THR A 95 -8.71 14.81 -13.17
N LEU A 96 -8.06 14.02 -12.33
CA LEU A 96 -8.68 12.87 -11.67
C LEU A 96 -8.44 12.89 -10.18
N GLU A 97 -9.40 12.34 -9.44
CA GLU A 97 -9.24 12.01 -8.04
C GLU A 97 -9.50 10.51 -7.87
N THR A 98 -8.72 9.88 -7.02
CA THR A 98 -8.85 8.45 -6.72
C THR A 98 -8.84 8.24 -5.22
N ARG A 99 -9.73 7.38 -4.73
CA ARG A 99 -9.73 6.91 -3.35
C ARG A 99 -9.70 5.39 -3.36
N ILE A 100 -8.79 4.83 -2.61
CA ILE A 100 -8.59 3.38 -2.58
C ILE A 100 -8.39 2.93 -1.15
N LEU A 101 -9.14 1.90 -0.76
CA LEU A 101 -9.02 1.25 0.54
C LEU A 101 -8.21 -0.03 0.38
N VAL A 102 -7.13 -0.12 1.15
CA VAL A 102 -6.22 -1.28 1.16
C VAL A 102 -6.27 -1.94 2.53
N SER A 103 -6.17 -3.26 2.57
CA SER A 103 -6.20 -4.03 3.81
C SER A 103 -5.10 -3.61 4.79
N GLN A 104 -5.31 -3.88 6.08
CA GLN A 104 -4.37 -3.52 7.14
C GLN A 104 -2.98 -4.11 6.94
N ASP A 105 -2.88 -5.29 6.31
CA ASP A 105 -1.60 -5.92 6.00
C ASP A 105 -0.93 -5.37 4.74
N GLY A 106 -1.61 -4.48 4.00
CA GLY A 106 -1.08 -3.91 2.78
C GLY A 106 -1.10 -4.84 1.58
N GLU A 107 -1.80 -5.97 1.66
CA GLU A 107 -1.70 -7.03 0.65
C GLU A 107 -2.83 -7.02 -0.37
N ARG A 108 -3.97 -6.37 -0.08
CA ARG A 108 -5.15 -6.46 -0.94
C ARG A 108 -5.89 -5.14 -1.06
N ILE A 109 -6.35 -4.85 -2.27
CA ILE A 109 -7.33 -3.79 -2.49
C ILE A 109 -8.68 -4.27 -1.97
N LEU A 110 -9.29 -3.54 -1.06
CA LEU A 110 -10.60 -3.86 -0.52
C LEU A 110 -11.72 -3.14 -1.25
N ALA A 111 -11.48 -1.90 -1.67
CA ALA A 111 -12.48 -1.10 -2.36
C ALA A 111 -11.83 0.06 -3.10
N VAL A 112 -12.54 0.55 -4.11
CA VAL A 112 -12.23 1.80 -4.80
C VAL A 112 -13.44 2.71 -4.62
N PRO A 113 -13.53 3.45 -3.51
CA PRO A 113 -14.68 4.31 -3.25
C PRO A 113 -14.90 5.38 -4.31
N TYR A 114 -13.82 5.83 -4.95
CA TYR A 114 -13.93 6.80 -6.02
C TYR A 114 -12.75 6.68 -7.00
N ASN A 115 -13.04 6.84 -8.28
CA ASN A 115 -12.04 7.05 -9.31
C ASN A 115 -12.71 7.74 -10.49
N GLY A 116 -12.39 9.00 -10.72
CA GLY A 116 -13.02 9.76 -11.79
C GLY A 116 -12.61 11.22 -11.78
N PRO A 117 -13.35 12.06 -12.53
CA PRO A 117 -13.07 13.49 -12.56
C PRO A 117 -13.09 14.10 -11.17
N ILE A 118 -12.31 15.14 -10.96
CA ILE A 118 -12.30 15.87 -9.68
C ILE A 118 -13.69 16.46 -9.46
N PRO A 119 -14.35 16.10 -8.35
CA PRO A 119 -15.70 16.57 -8.06
C PRO A 119 -15.79 18.05 -7.75
#